data_fde098be58ecc6b9951545c91e0374c5
#
_entry.id   fde098be58ecc6b9951545c91e0374c5
#
_cell.length_a   1.000
_cell.length_b   1.000
_cell.length_c   1.000
_cell.angle_alpha   90.00
_cell.angle_beta   90.00
_cell.angle_gamma   90.00
#
_symmetry.space_group_name_H-M   'P 1'
#
loop_
_entity.id
_entity.type
_entity.pdbx_description
1 polymer ?
#
loop_
_entity_poly.entity_id
_entity_poly.type
_entity_poly.pdbx_seq_one_letter_code
_entity_poly.pdbx_strand_id
1 'polypeptide(L)'
;GFRFAEVTLRFPDQNDFELDANLLLDTLHSDSPALPKVDNDRLFYTILEDYADISNKRDRMKKMKADPHYNALQVKYAYAITCHKAQGGQWQNVFLDQGYMTDEYLTPDYFRWLYTAFTRATKTLYLVNYPKEQIL
;
A
#
# COMPACT_ATOMS: atom_id res chain seq x y z
N GLY A 1 10.40 -2.04 -20.42
CA GLY A 1 11.21 -2.25 -19.22
C GLY A 1 10.50 -1.73 -17.99
N PHE A 2 11.00 -2.07 -16.82
CA PHE A 2 10.52 -1.52 -15.55
C PHE A 2 11.22 -0.19 -15.26
N ARG A 3 10.52 0.70 -14.56
CA ARG A 3 11.04 2.03 -14.18
C ARG A 3 11.30 2.06 -12.68
N PHE A 4 12.50 2.49 -12.32
CA PHE A 4 12.90 2.61 -10.92
C PHE A 4 13.27 4.06 -10.59
N ALA A 5 13.19 4.42 -9.33
CA ALA A 5 13.70 5.68 -8.80
C ALA A 5 14.39 5.45 -7.46
N GLU A 6 15.56 6.05 -7.31
CA GLU A 6 16.21 6.20 -6.00
C GLU A 6 15.60 7.38 -5.29
N VAL A 7 15.15 7.19 -4.07
CA VAL A 7 14.45 8.21 -3.29
C VAL A 7 14.86 8.19 -1.83
N THR A 8 14.76 9.32 -1.17
CA THR A 8 14.81 9.41 0.29
C THR A 8 13.37 9.50 0.81
N LEU A 9 12.93 8.48 1.53
CA LEU A 9 11.63 8.45 2.21
C LEU A 9 11.76 9.14 3.56
N ARG A 10 10.86 10.07 3.86
CA ARG A 10 10.78 10.74 5.14
C ARG A 10 9.54 10.32 5.91
N PHE A 11 9.71 10.01 7.18
CA PHE A 11 8.65 9.58 8.09
C PHE A 11 8.42 10.64 9.19
N PRO A 12 7.53 11.62 8.95
CA PRO A 12 7.30 12.74 9.88
C PRO A 12 6.87 12.28 11.28
N ASP A 13 6.07 11.21 11.35
CA ASP A 13 5.55 10.65 12.60
C ASP A 13 6.60 9.86 13.40
N GLN A 14 7.80 9.66 12.85
CA GLN A 14 8.92 8.95 13.46
C GLN A 14 10.15 9.85 13.62
N ASN A 15 9.95 11.05 14.20
CA ASN A 15 11.01 12.05 14.41
C ASN A 15 11.73 12.43 13.11
N ASP A 16 10.99 12.55 12.02
CA ASP A 16 11.54 12.87 10.70
C ASP A 16 12.62 11.87 10.23
N PHE A 17 12.50 10.62 10.63
CA PHE A 17 13.40 9.56 10.17
C PHE A 17 13.42 9.48 8.65
N GLU A 18 14.62 9.40 8.07
CA GLU A 18 14.84 9.29 6.63
C GLU A 18 15.45 7.93 6.28
N LEU A 19 15.00 7.36 5.16
CA LEU A 19 15.45 6.09 4.61
C LEU A 19 15.63 6.20 3.11
N ASP A 20 16.83 5.90 2.62
CA ASP A 20 17.08 5.75 1.19
C ASP A 20 16.55 4.41 0.68
N ALA A 21 15.81 4.43 -0.40
CA ALA A 21 15.18 3.25 -0.97
C ALA A 21 15.02 3.35 -2.49
N ASN A 22 14.98 2.19 -3.15
CA ASN A 22 14.56 2.10 -4.53
C ASN A 22 13.05 1.87 -4.61
N LEU A 23 12.38 2.62 -5.46
CA LEU A 23 10.96 2.45 -5.76
C LEU A 23 10.76 1.85 -7.15
N LEU A 24 9.78 0.96 -7.28
CA LEU A 24 9.25 0.52 -8.55
C LEU A 24 8.07 1.43 -8.95
N LEU A 25 8.30 2.29 -9.95
CA LEU A 25 7.33 3.33 -10.35
C LEU A 25 6.10 2.77 -11.08
N ASP A 26 6.22 1.61 -11.70
CA ASP A 26 5.13 1.00 -12.47
C ASP A 26 3.92 0.63 -11.59
N THR A 27 4.12 0.50 -10.28
CA THR A 27 3.01 0.24 -9.35
C THR A 27 2.19 1.48 -9.00
N LEU A 28 2.71 2.69 -9.16
CA LEU A 28 2.02 3.94 -8.78
C LEU A 28 0.66 4.11 -9.46
N HIS A 29 0.57 3.75 -10.74
CA HIS A 29 -0.63 3.92 -11.57
C HIS A 29 -1.34 2.60 -11.89
N SER A 30 -0.87 1.48 -11.33
CA SER A 30 -1.53 0.18 -11.52
C SER A 30 -2.84 0.11 -10.74
N ASP A 31 -3.90 -0.49 -11.29
CA ASP A 31 -5.15 -0.74 -10.57
C ASP A 31 -4.99 -1.83 -9.50
N SER A 32 -4.01 -2.72 -9.68
CA SER A 32 -3.68 -3.78 -8.73
C SER A 32 -2.98 -3.23 -7.49
N PRO A 33 -3.24 -3.77 -6.28
CA PRO A 33 -2.58 -3.34 -5.05
C PRO A 33 -1.05 -3.56 -5.04
N ALA A 34 -0.57 -4.50 -5.83
CA ALA A 34 0.85 -4.80 -6.03
C ALA A 34 1.09 -5.17 -7.49
N LEU A 35 2.34 -5.42 -7.86
CA LEU A 35 2.68 -5.86 -9.21
C LEU A 35 1.95 -7.18 -9.54
N PRO A 36 1.20 -7.28 -10.65
CA PRO A 36 0.56 -8.51 -11.07
C PRO A 36 1.56 -9.66 -11.20
N LYS A 37 1.12 -10.90 -10.99
CA LYS A 37 2.01 -12.07 -11.03
C LYS A 37 2.83 -12.15 -12.32
N VAL A 38 2.21 -11.91 -13.46
CA VAL A 38 2.88 -11.94 -14.78
C VAL A 38 4.03 -10.92 -14.84
N ASP A 39 3.79 -9.71 -14.35
CA ASP A 39 4.80 -8.67 -14.32
C ASP A 39 5.88 -8.93 -13.27
N ASN A 40 5.50 -9.54 -12.15
CA ASN A 40 6.46 -9.94 -11.11
C ASN A 40 7.39 -11.06 -11.63
N ASP A 41 6.85 -12.04 -12.37
CA ASP A 41 7.64 -13.07 -13.03
C ASP A 41 8.56 -12.45 -14.09
N ARG A 42 8.06 -11.50 -14.87
CA ARG A 42 8.88 -10.76 -15.87
C ARG A 42 10.02 -9.99 -15.18
N LEU A 43 9.73 -9.28 -14.09
CA LEU A 43 10.74 -8.58 -13.29
C LEU A 43 11.82 -9.56 -12.79
N PHE A 44 11.39 -10.70 -12.23
CA PHE A 44 12.30 -11.74 -11.77
C PHE A 44 13.26 -12.21 -12.87
N TYR A 45 12.74 -12.55 -14.05
CA TYR A 45 13.59 -13.03 -15.14
C TYR A 45 14.48 -11.94 -15.71
N THR A 46 13.98 -10.71 -15.84
CA THR A 46 14.79 -9.58 -16.33
C THR A 46 16.00 -9.35 -15.42
N ILE A 47 15.81 -9.32 -14.10
CA ILE A 47 16.92 -9.11 -13.17
C ILE A 47 17.83 -10.36 -13.10
N LEU A 48 17.28 -11.57 -13.26
CA LEU A 48 18.08 -12.79 -13.28
C LEU A 48 19.03 -12.84 -14.48
N GLU A 49 18.66 -12.23 -15.61
CA GLU A 49 19.52 -12.11 -16.80
C GLU A 49 20.75 -11.24 -16.55
N ASP A 50 20.66 -10.21 -15.71
CA ASP A 50 21.79 -9.35 -15.32
C ASP A 50 22.91 -10.12 -14.60
N TYR A 51 22.58 -11.29 -14.06
CA TYR A 51 23.49 -12.20 -13.36
C TYR A 51 23.82 -13.47 -14.18
N ALA A 52 23.64 -13.44 -15.50
CA ALA A 52 23.87 -14.61 -16.37
C ALA A 52 25.34 -15.08 -16.38
N ASP A 53 26.27 -14.19 -16.10
CA ASP A 53 27.72 -14.48 -15.97
C ASP A 53 28.07 -15.41 -14.82
N ILE A 54 27.19 -15.54 -13.82
CA ILE A 54 27.39 -16.41 -12.66
C ILE A 54 26.98 -17.83 -13.01
N SER A 55 27.97 -18.71 -13.21
CA SER A 55 27.74 -20.10 -13.61
C SER A 55 27.01 -20.92 -12.54
N ASN A 56 27.27 -20.66 -11.24
CA ASN A 56 26.64 -21.37 -10.15
C ASN A 56 25.21 -20.86 -9.93
N LYS A 57 24.22 -21.70 -10.21
CA LYS A 57 22.80 -21.38 -10.08
C LYS A 57 22.41 -20.88 -8.67
N ARG A 58 22.98 -21.45 -7.62
CA ARG A 58 22.68 -21.07 -6.23
C ARG A 58 23.19 -19.66 -5.93
N ASP A 59 24.42 -19.35 -6.37
CA ASP A 59 25.03 -18.04 -6.14
C ASP A 59 24.36 -16.96 -6.98
N ARG A 60 24.00 -17.28 -8.22
CA ARG A 60 23.17 -16.42 -9.10
C ARG A 60 21.86 -16.04 -8.41
N MET A 61 21.11 -17.03 -7.90
CA MET A 61 19.85 -16.81 -7.21
C MET A 61 20.02 -15.98 -5.94
N LYS A 62 21.10 -16.20 -5.19
CA LYS A 62 21.42 -15.43 -3.97
C LYS A 62 21.68 -13.97 -4.28
N LYS A 63 22.47 -13.67 -5.34
CA LYS A 63 22.77 -12.30 -5.76
C LYS A 63 21.52 -11.60 -6.29
N MET A 64 20.74 -12.26 -7.15
CA MET A 64 19.47 -11.72 -7.67
C MET A 64 18.50 -11.35 -6.55
N LYS A 65 18.33 -12.23 -5.52
CA LYS A 65 17.48 -11.96 -4.36
C LYS A 65 17.97 -10.81 -3.48
N ALA A 66 19.24 -10.46 -3.55
CA ALA A 66 19.82 -9.32 -2.85
C ALA A 66 19.88 -8.05 -3.72
N ASP A 67 19.44 -8.12 -4.96
CA ASP A 67 19.46 -7.00 -5.91
C ASP A 67 18.53 -5.87 -5.44
N PRO A 68 18.99 -4.61 -5.46
CA PRO A 68 18.19 -3.46 -5.02
C PRO A 68 16.94 -3.22 -5.87
N HIS A 69 16.98 -3.53 -7.17
CA HIS A 69 15.82 -3.37 -8.07
C HIS A 69 14.80 -4.50 -7.88
N TYR A 70 15.28 -5.73 -7.59
CA TYR A 70 14.39 -6.83 -7.24
C TYR A 70 13.64 -6.56 -5.91
N ASN A 71 14.32 -5.91 -4.97
CA ASN A 71 13.76 -5.53 -3.67
C ASN A 71 13.17 -4.12 -3.65
N ALA A 72 13.01 -3.48 -4.81
CA ALA A 72 12.43 -2.15 -4.89
C ALA A 72 11.02 -2.11 -4.27
N LEU A 73 10.77 -1.07 -3.48
CA LEU A 73 9.48 -0.90 -2.81
C LEU A 73 8.37 -0.65 -3.84
N GLN A 74 7.30 -1.38 -3.69
CA GLN A 74 6.07 -1.19 -4.47
C GLN A 74 5.17 -0.20 -3.71
N VAL A 75 5.03 1.00 -4.26
CA VAL A 75 4.33 2.11 -3.62
C VAL A 75 3.09 2.52 -4.41
N LYS A 76 2.15 3.11 -3.71
CA LYS A 76 0.91 3.68 -4.24
C LYS A 76 0.72 5.10 -3.72
N TYR A 77 0.01 5.91 -4.48
CA TYR A 77 -0.52 7.15 -3.94
C TYR A 77 -1.55 6.86 -2.85
N ALA A 78 -1.43 7.55 -1.72
CA ALA A 78 -2.29 7.36 -0.55
C ALA A 78 -3.25 8.55 -0.37
N TYR A 79 -4.01 8.89 -1.42
CA TYR A 79 -5.06 9.92 -1.33
C TYR A 79 -6.24 9.47 -0.45
N ALA A 80 -6.52 8.18 -0.45
CA ALA A 80 -7.46 7.51 0.43
C ALA A 80 -7.05 6.05 0.61
N ILE A 81 -7.40 5.46 1.75
CA ILE A 81 -7.15 4.05 2.04
C ILE A 81 -8.44 3.37 2.47
N THR A 82 -8.57 2.08 2.18
CA THR A 82 -9.72 1.32 2.69
C THR A 82 -9.60 1.11 4.19
N CYS A 83 -10.74 1.01 4.87
CA CYS A 83 -10.79 0.75 6.31
C CYS A 83 -9.94 -0.47 6.73
N HIS A 84 -9.95 -1.54 5.94
CA HIS A 84 -9.14 -2.73 6.21
C HIS A 84 -7.62 -2.44 6.19
N LYS A 85 -7.16 -1.61 5.26
CA LYS A 85 -5.74 -1.20 5.20
C LYS A 85 -5.36 -0.20 6.29
N ALA A 86 -6.35 0.50 6.86
CA ALA A 86 -6.17 1.42 7.97
C ALA A 86 -6.07 0.73 9.34
N GLN A 87 -6.29 -0.59 9.41
CA GLN A 87 -6.19 -1.33 10.66
C GLN A 87 -4.78 -1.21 11.27
N GLY A 88 -4.73 -0.93 12.57
CA GLY A 88 -3.48 -0.70 13.31
C GLY A 88 -2.96 0.74 13.24
N GLY A 89 -3.39 1.55 12.25
CA GLY A 89 -3.07 2.98 12.19
C GLY A 89 -4.07 3.84 12.96
N GLN A 90 -3.65 5.02 13.41
CA GLN A 90 -4.50 6.06 14.00
C GLN A 90 -4.03 7.44 13.53
N TRP A 91 -4.99 8.36 13.32
CA TRP A 91 -4.72 9.72 12.85
C TRP A 91 -5.52 10.72 13.65
N GLN A 92 -4.99 11.92 13.81
CA GLN A 92 -5.70 12.98 14.56
C GLN A 92 -7.04 13.33 13.91
N ASN A 93 -7.05 13.46 12.58
CA ASN A 93 -8.24 13.80 11.81
C ASN A 93 -8.49 12.71 10.77
N VAL A 94 -9.70 12.17 10.74
CA VAL A 94 -10.12 11.14 9.80
C VAL A 94 -11.37 11.61 9.07
N PHE A 95 -11.33 11.56 7.74
CA PHE A 95 -12.50 11.73 6.89
C PHE A 95 -12.96 10.33 6.48
N LEU A 96 -14.13 9.93 6.98
CA LEU A 96 -14.70 8.62 6.69
C LEU A 96 -15.83 8.76 5.68
N ASP A 97 -15.60 8.22 4.48
CA ASP A 97 -16.62 8.13 3.45
C ASP A 97 -17.29 6.76 3.51
N GLN A 98 -18.59 6.76 3.80
CA GLN A 98 -19.39 5.54 3.82
C GLN A 98 -19.72 5.02 2.42
N GLY A 99 -19.68 5.89 1.40
CA GLY A 99 -20.14 5.59 0.06
C GLY A 99 -21.66 5.41 -0.02
N TYR A 100 -22.10 4.76 -1.08
CA TYR A 100 -23.53 4.45 -1.27
C TYR A 100 -23.92 3.25 -0.41
N MET A 101 -24.92 3.45 0.47
CA MET A 101 -25.44 2.42 1.37
C MET A 101 -26.95 2.32 1.25
N THR A 102 -27.47 1.10 1.29
CA THR A 102 -28.90 0.79 1.45
C THR A 102 -29.09 0.00 2.75
N ASP A 103 -30.32 -0.08 3.24
CA ASP A 103 -30.64 -0.79 4.50
C ASP A 103 -30.22 -2.25 4.47
N GLU A 104 -30.12 -2.88 3.31
CA GLU A 104 -29.65 -4.26 3.13
C GLU A 104 -28.19 -4.47 3.56
N TYR A 105 -27.38 -3.41 3.58
CA TYR A 105 -25.98 -3.46 4.04
C TYR A 105 -25.82 -3.31 5.55
N LEU A 106 -26.88 -3.03 6.30
CA LEU A 106 -26.86 -2.92 7.78
C LEU A 106 -26.71 -4.31 8.45
N THR A 107 -25.60 -4.96 8.20
CA THR A 107 -25.25 -6.29 8.69
C THR A 107 -24.31 -6.19 9.90
N PRO A 108 -24.14 -7.28 10.69
CA PRO A 108 -23.12 -7.30 11.75
C PRO A 108 -21.71 -6.97 11.26
N ASP A 109 -21.37 -7.32 10.02
CA ASP A 109 -20.06 -7.03 9.44
C ASP A 109 -19.90 -5.54 9.10
N TYR A 110 -20.99 -4.87 8.70
CA TYR A 110 -20.99 -3.42 8.56
C TYR A 110 -20.70 -2.72 9.89
N PHE A 111 -21.30 -3.15 10.98
CA PHE A 111 -21.04 -2.55 12.30
C PHE A 111 -19.61 -2.79 12.80
N ARG A 112 -19.01 -3.94 12.48
CA ARG A 112 -17.59 -4.22 12.76
C ARG A 112 -16.68 -3.31 11.93
N TRP A 113 -17.02 -3.13 10.66
CA TRP A 113 -16.32 -2.20 9.77
C TRP A 113 -16.42 -0.76 10.31
N LEU A 114 -17.63 -0.32 10.69
CA LEU A 114 -17.88 1.01 11.23
C LEU A 114 -17.09 1.27 12.52
N TYR A 115 -17.10 0.30 13.43
CA TYR A 115 -16.28 0.36 14.65
C TYR A 115 -14.80 0.51 14.34
N THR A 116 -14.30 -0.31 13.42
CA THR A 116 -12.90 -0.24 12.98
C THR A 116 -12.58 1.13 12.39
N ALA A 117 -13.45 1.68 11.55
CA ALA A 117 -13.27 2.97 10.92
C ALA A 117 -13.27 4.13 11.93
N PHE A 118 -14.24 4.14 12.84
CA PHE A 118 -14.39 5.20 13.86
C PHE A 118 -13.19 5.26 14.81
N THR A 119 -12.68 4.10 15.20
CA THR A 119 -11.52 4.01 16.10
C THR A 119 -10.19 4.40 15.47
N ARG A 120 -10.19 4.80 14.20
CA ARG A 120 -8.98 5.36 13.53
C ARG A 120 -8.72 6.81 13.90
N ALA A 121 -9.76 7.56 14.26
CA ALA A 121 -9.61 8.96 14.68
C ALA A 121 -9.21 9.06 16.16
N THR A 122 -8.15 9.82 16.44
CA THR A 122 -7.73 10.13 17.83
C THR A 122 -8.23 11.47 18.31
N LYS A 123 -8.68 12.36 17.41
CA LYS A 123 -9.15 13.71 17.76
C LYS A 123 -10.48 14.03 17.09
N THR A 124 -10.54 14.04 15.75
CA THR A 124 -11.74 14.45 15.03
C THR A 124 -12.07 13.46 13.92
N LEU A 125 -13.33 13.01 13.90
CA LEU A 125 -13.89 12.20 12.83
C LEU A 125 -14.87 13.03 12.01
N TYR A 126 -14.66 13.12 10.71
CA TYR A 126 -15.55 13.75 9.76
C TYR A 126 -16.28 12.67 8.97
N LEU A 127 -17.60 12.68 9.04
CA LEU A 127 -18.46 11.75 8.31
C LEU A 127 -18.83 12.35 6.95
N VAL A 128 -18.54 11.62 5.89
CA VAL A 128 -18.80 12.03 4.50
C VAL A 128 -19.83 11.07 3.91
N ASN A 129 -20.83 11.61 3.21
CA ASN A 129 -21.91 10.84 2.57
C ASN A 129 -22.73 9.96 3.53
N TYR A 130 -22.82 10.35 4.81
CA TYR A 130 -23.64 9.63 5.77
C TYR A 130 -25.12 10.03 5.62
N PRO A 131 -26.06 9.07 5.61
CA PRO A 131 -27.48 9.34 5.65
C PRO A 131 -27.87 10.12 6.91
N LYS A 132 -28.76 11.12 6.76
CA LYS A 132 -29.19 11.96 7.88
C LYS A 132 -29.84 11.14 9.00
N GLU A 133 -30.48 10.05 8.62
CA GLU A 133 -31.18 9.12 9.52
C GLU A 133 -30.21 8.34 10.43
N GLN A 134 -28.93 8.28 10.09
CA GLN A 134 -27.88 7.63 10.87
C GLN A 134 -27.07 8.63 11.74
N ILE A 135 -27.40 9.93 11.66
CA ILE A 135 -26.75 10.99 12.43
C ILE A 135 -27.83 11.55 13.38
N LEU A 136 -27.69 11.28 14.67
CA LEU A 136 -28.55 11.82 15.73
C LEU A 136 -28.19 13.25 16.08
#